data_ece4acb230b2dad4006b76e04ea9de78
#
_entry.id   ece4acb230b2dad4006b76e04ea9de78
#
_cell.length_a   1.000
_cell.length_b   1.000
_cell.length_c   1.000
_cell.angle_alpha   90.00
_cell.angle_beta   90.00
_cell.angle_gamma   90.00
#
_symmetry.space_group_name_H-M   'P 1'
#
loop_
_entity.id
_entity.type
_entity.pdbx_description
1 polymer ?
#
loop_
_entity_poly.entity_id
_entity_poly.type
_entity_poly.pdbx_seq_one_letter_code
_entity_poly.pdbx_strand_id
1 'polypeptide(L)'
;MQVAVVWFRNSLRIHDNPVLSWSYESENVDMILPIYIFDEKIHQRSTQSMGEHRLRFQFDCVENLHQNLKNKLDLGLHVFSGDCLKVLESIREQLQPFEVILLKEYSTTPRDRKQSEFIEKNLINMNQNWSTKSFPSSQTILDIEAIVNSSGYKPPKSMKDMVRLFKTEFGDFDNIVFKTDDPNPSANKRRQGLSVNSKYRVSLDQIRPLLSTSGYFRGGENEAITRLEKKVTSQNDYVKSFNK
;
A
#
# COMPACT_ATOMS: atom_id res chain seq x y z
N MET A 1 21.63 -11.04 6.65
CA MET A 1 21.14 -9.73 6.15
C MET A 1 19.70 -9.92 5.71
N GLN A 2 18.80 -9.10 6.24
CA GLN A 2 17.38 -9.16 5.96
C GLN A 2 16.94 -8.00 5.07
N VAL A 3 16.19 -8.30 4.00
CA VAL A 3 15.63 -7.33 3.06
C VAL A 3 14.12 -7.22 3.29
N ALA A 4 13.64 -6.02 3.53
CA ALA A 4 12.21 -5.72 3.55
C ALA A 4 11.75 -5.33 2.14
N VAL A 5 10.97 -6.18 1.49
CA VAL A 5 10.29 -5.86 0.23
C VAL A 5 8.97 -5.21 0.57
N VAL A 6 8.87 -3.89 0.39
CA VAL A 6 7.66 -3.11 0.65
C VAL A 6 6.80 -3.09 -0.60
N TRP A 7 5.78 -3.92 -0.63
CA TRP A 7 4.88 -4.03 -1.79
C TRP A 7 3.69 -3.08 -1.66
N PHE A 8 3.83 -1.94 -2.31
CA PHE A 8 2.74 -0.97 -2.44
C PHE A 8 1.66 -1.49 -3.39
N ARG A 9 0.40 -1.37 -2.99
CA ARG A 9 -0.76 -1.81 -3.78
C ARG A 9 -1.84 -0.72 -3.89
N ASN A 10 -2.52 -0.42 -2.79
CA ASN A 10 -3.61 0.55 -2.75
C ASN A 10 -3.24 1.82 -1.98
N SER A 11 -2.48 1.68 -0.89
CA SER A 11 -2.01 2.82 -0.07
C SER A 11 -0.74 3.42 -0.66
N LEU A 12 -0.90 4.22 -1.72
CA LEU A 12 0.21 4.83 -2.46
C LEU A 12 0.65 6.15 -1.81
N ARG A 13 1.07 6.07 -0.53
CA ARG A 13 1.50 7.21 0.29
C ARG A 13 2.67 6.84 1.19
N ILE A 14 3.41 7.84 1.63
CA ILE A 14 4.46 7.68 2.66
C ILE A 14 3.99 8.16 4.03
N HIS A 15 3.11 9.18 4.07
CA HIS A 15 2.53 9.70 5.29
C HIS A 15 1.57 8.68 5.91
N ASP A 16 1.63 8.50 7.23
CA ASP A 16 0.78 7.56 7.96
C ASP A 16 0.75 6.17 7.28
N ASN A 17 1.93 5.63 6.98
CA ASN A 17 2.07 4.33 6.33
C ASN A 17 2.73 3.31 7.25
N PRO A 18 1.96 2.44 7.90
CA PRO A 18 2.46 1.48 8.89
C PRO A 18 3.44 0.47 8.29
N VAL A 19 3.35 0.19 7.00
CA VAL A 19 4.26 -0.72 6.30
C VAL A 19 5.66 -0.12 6.22
N LEU A 20 5.74 1.16 5.85
CA LEU A 20 6.99 1.90 5.80
C LEU A 20 7.55 2.15 7.19
N SER A 21 6.74 2.65 8.14
CA SER A 21 7.18 2.93 9.50
C SER A 21 7.80 1.69 10.13
N TRP A 22 7.13 0.54 10.04
CA TRP A 22 7.66 -0.71 10.53
C TRP A 22 8.99 -1.10 9.85
N SER A 23 9.12 -0.90 8.53
CA SER A 23 10.35 -1.23 7.81
C SER A 23 11.54 -0.38 8.27
N TYR A 24 11.31 0.83 8.75
CA TYR A 24 12.31 1.72 9.30
C TYR A 24 12.62 1.45 10.78
N GLU A 25 11.65 1.04 11.55
CA GLU A 25 11.78 0.83 13.00
C GLU A 25 12.34 -0.55 13.34
N SER A 26 12.11 -1.55 12.49
CA SER A 26 12.53 -2.92 12.76
C SER A 26 14.05 -3.06 12.77
N GLU A 27 14.64 -3.46 13.87
CA GLU A 27 16.08 -3.62 14.03
C GLU A 27 16.69 -4.69 13.11
N ASN A 28 15.87 -5.68 12.73
CA ASN A 28 16.32 -6.82 11.92
C ASN A 28 16.38 -6.51 10.41
N VAL A 29 15.81 -5.38 9.97
CA VAL A 29 15.81 -5.01 8.54
C VAL A 29 17.06 -4.21 8.19
N ASP A 30 17.91 -4.77 7.32
CA ASP A 30 19.12 -4.11 6.84
C ASP A 30 18.89 -3.24 5.61
N MET A 31 18.00 -3.68 4.72
CA MET A 31 17.70 -2.99 3.46
C MET A 31 16.20 -2.92 3.20
N ILE A 32 15.77 -1.86 2.49
CA ILE A 32 14.37 -1.65 2.08
C ILE A 32 14.31 -1.61 0.55
N LEU A 33 13.41 -2.42 -0.02
CA LEU A 33 13.10 -2.47 -1.45
C LEU A 33 11.64 -2.11 -1.68
N PRO A 34 11.32 -0.83 -1.94
CA PRO A 34 9.96 -0.42 -2.30
C PRO A 34 9.63 -0.88 -3.71
N ILE A 35 8.51 -1.59 -3.87
CA ILE A 35 8.05 -2.08 -5.18
C ILE A 35 6.60 -1.70 -5.44
N TYR A 36 6.29 -1.47 -6.71
CA TYR A 36 4.94 -1.39 -7.23
C TYR A 36 4.81 -2.26 -8.49
N ILE A 37 3.74 -3.02 -8.60
CA ILE A 37 3.51 -3.93 -9.73
C ILE A 37 2.21 -3.53 -10.44
N PHE A 38 2.34 -3.11 -11.70
CA PHE A 38 1.20 -3.02 -12.61
C PHE A 38 0.82 -4.43 -13.05
N ASP A 39 -0.13 -5.03 -12.35
CA ASP A 39 -0.58 -6.40 -12.62
C ASP A 39 -1.34 -6.46 -13.95
N GLU A 40 -0.83 -7.23 -14.90
CA GLU A 40 -1.44 -7.41 -16.21
C GLU A 40 -2.88 -7.94 -16.12
N LYS A 41 -3.17 -8.82 -15.16
CA LYS A 41 -4.53 -9.34 -14.95
C LYS A 41 -5.51 -8.25 -14.52
N ILE A 42 -5.02 -7.22 -13.85
CA ILE A 42 -5.81 -6.07 -13.45
C ILE A 42 -5.86 -5.05 -14.57
N HIS A 43 -4.71 -4.73 -15.19
CA HIS A 43 -4.58 -3.66 -16.16
C HIS A 43 -5.04 -4.06 -17.55
N GLN A 44 -4.74 -5.26 -18.06
CA GLN A 44 -5.21 -5.71 -19.37
C GLN A 44 -6.73 -5.97 -19.39
N ARG A 45 -7.30 -6.54 -18.33
CA ARG A 45 -8.76 -6.65 -18.21
C ARG A 45 -9.41 -5.29 -17.93
N SER A 46 -8.71 -4.38 -17.31
CA SER A 46 -9.22 -3.08 -16.93
C SER A 46 -9.00 -2.01 -17.97
N THR A 47 -8.15 -2.18 -18.98
CA THR A 47 -8.20 -1.32 -20.18
C THR A 47 -9.53 -1.46 -20.92
N GLN A 48 -10.24 -2.57 -20.73
CA GLN A 48 -11.64 -2.72 -21.17
C GLN A 48 -12.67 -2.26 -20.14
N SER A 49 -12.32 -2.17 -18.86
CA SER A 49 -13.27 -1.88 -17.76
C SER A 49 -12.89 -0.69 -16.88
N MET A 50 -11.64 -0.25 -16.89
CA MET A 50 -11.19 0.91 -16.14
C MET A 50 -11.12 2.11 -17.07
N GLY A 51 -11.97 3.12 -16.85
CA GLY A 51 -11.94 4.34 -17.65
C GLY A 51 -10.57 5.02 -17.58
N GLU A 52 -10.20 5.73 -18.63
CA GLU A 52 -8.92 6.45 -18.79
C GLU A 52 -8.57 7.33 -17.58
N HIS A 53 -9.56 8.00 -17.00
CA HIS A 53 -9.37 8.86 -15.82
C HIS A 53 -8.87 8.09 -14.60
N ARG A 54 -9.33 6.86 -14.39
CA ARG A 54 -8.88 6.02 -13.28
C ARG A 54 -7.45 5.53 -13.49
N LEU A 55 -7.11 5.14 -14.71
CA LEU A 55 -5.74 4.74 -15.08
C LEU A 55 -4.77 5.90 -14.85
N ARG A 56 -5.13 7.09 -15.31
CA ARG A 56 -4.33 8.30 -15.11
C ARG A 56 -4.17 8.62 -13.63
N PHE A 57 -5.26 8.59 -12.88
CA PHE A 57 -5.22 8.83 -11.43
C PHE A 57 -4.26 7.86 -10.73
N GLN A 58 -4.34 6.57 -11.08
CA GLN A 58 -3.45 5.56 -10.51
C GLN A 58 -1.99 5.81 -10.90
N PHE A 59 -1.75 6.17 -12.15
CA PHE A 59 -0.40 6.53 -12.60
C PHE A 59 0.15 7.74 -11.84
N ASP A 60 -0.64 8.81 -11.71
CA ASP A 60 -0.26 10.00 -10.95
C ASP A 60 0.07 9.65 -9.49
N CYS A 61 -0.69 8.72 -8.87
CA CYS A 61 -0.41 8.25 -7.51
C CYS A 61 0.94 7.53 -7.42
N VAL A 62 1.26 6.65 -8.37
CA VAL A 62 2.54 5.93 -8.41
C VAL A 62 3.71 6.87 -8.66
N GLU A 63 3.55 7.81 -9.58
CA GLU A 63 4.56 8.84 -9.87
C GLU A 63 4.83 9.72 -8.64
N ASN A 64 3.78 10.17 -7.97
CA ASN A 64 3.92 10.95 -6.73
C ASN A 64 4.57 10.15 -5.61
N LEU A 65 4.21 8.88 -5.44
CA LEU A 65 4.86 7.98 -4.49
C LEU A 65 6.36 7.83 -4.79
N HIS A 66 6.72 7.62 -6.07
CA HIS A 66 8.12 7.54 -6.48
C HIS A 66 8.90 8.81 -6.12
N GLN A 67 8.33 9.99 -6.38
CA GLN A 67 8.94 11.27 -6.04
C GLN A 67 9.08 11.47 -4.52
N ASN A 68 8.04 11.13 -3.76
CA ASN A 68 8.04 11.26 -2.30
C ASN A 68 9.06 10.32 -1.64
N LEU A 69 9.12 9.06 -2.07
CA LEU A 69 10.13 8.09 -1.59
C LEU A 69 11.55 8.59 -1.86
N LYS A 70 11.81 9.08 -3.07
CA LYS A 70 13.14 9.60 -3.45
C LYS A 70 13.51 10.85 -2.66
N ASN A 71 12.60 11.83 -2.58
CA ASN A 71 12.92 13.15 -2.03
C ASN A 71 12.94 13.18 -0.50
N LYS A 72 12.09 12.39 0.15
CA LYS A 72 11.93 12.41 1.61
C LYS A 72 12.66 11.28 2.32
N LEU A 73 12.83 10.14 1.66
CA LEU A 73 13.38 8.93 2.29
C LEU A 73 14.64 8.39 1.59
N ASP A 74 15.09 9.03 0.51
CA ASP A 74 16.21 8.57 -0.34
C ASP A 74 16.05 7.11 -0.81
N LEU A 75 14.80 6.72 -1.08
CA LEU A 75 14.45 5.39 -1.59
C LEU A 75 13.91 5.47 -3.01
N GLY A 76 14.39 4.60 -3.89
CA GLY A 76 13.85 4.44 -5.23
C GLY A 76 12.65 3.49 -5.25
N LEU A 77 11.51 3.90 -5.79
CA LEU A 77 10.42 2.98 -6.09
C LEU A 77 10.78 2.15 -7.33
N HIS A 78 10.78 0.83 -7.20
CA HIS A 78 10.96 -0.09 -8.32
C HIS A 78 9.60 -0.44 -8.90
N VAL A 79 9.37 -0.06 -10.14
CA VAL A 79 8.10 -0.29 -10.83
C VAL A 79 8.25 -1.46 -11.78
N PHE A 80 7.29 -2.37 -11.72
CA PHE A 80 7.23 -3.56 -12.56
C PHE A 80 5.88 -3.65 -13.28
N SER A 81 5.88 -4.35 -14.43
CA SER A 81 4.67 -4.68 -15.17
C SER A 81 4.66 -6.16 -15.48
N GLY A 82 3.55 -6.86 -15.16
CA GLY A 82 3.41 -8.28 -15.41
C GLY A 82 2.54 -9.01 -14.39
N ASP A 83 2.57 -10.33 -14.43
CA ASP A 83 1.93 -11.17 -13.41
C ASP A 83 2.65 -11.03 -12.07
N CYS A 84 1.91 -10.69 -11.02
CA CYS A 84 2.49 -10.43 -9.70
C CYS A 84 3.36 -11.56 -9.16
N LEU A 85 2.95 -12.82 -9.33
CA LEU A 85 3.74 -13.96 -8.85
C LEU A 85 5.06 -14.06 -9.60
N LYS A 86 5.05 -13.98 -10.93
CA LYS A 86 6.26 -14.05 -11.76
C LYS A 86 7.23 -12.89 -11.50
N VAL A 87 6.69 -11.70 -11.24
CA VAL A 87 7.51 -10.55 -10.84
C VAL A 87 8.20 -10.81 -9.51
N LEU A 88 7.47 -11.26 -8.50
CA LEU A 88 8.02 -11.56 -7.18
C LEU A 88 8.99 -12.74 -7.20
N GLU A 89 8.76 -13.76 -8.02
CA GLU A 89 9.71 -14.85 -8.25
C GLU A 89 11.02 -14.33 -8.84
N SER A 90 10.95 -13.45 -9.84
CA SER A 90 12.12 -12.83 -10.44
C SER A 90 12.90 -11.94 -9.45
N ILE A 91 12.20 -11.25 -8.55
CA ILE A 91 12.84 -10.50 -7.45
C ILE A 91 13.49 -11.47 -6.47
N ARG A 92 12.82 -12.57 -6.12
CA ARG A 92 13.34 -13.60 -5.23
C ARG A 92 14.66 -14.17 -5.71
N GLU A 93 14.75 -14.50 -7.00
CA GLU A 93 15.98 -15.05 -7.59
C GLU A 93 17.18 -14.12 -7.40
N GLN A 94 16.97 -12.81 -7.47
CA GLN A 94 18.02 -11.82 -7.30
C GLN A 94 18.36 -11.50 -5.84
N LEU A 95 17.44 -11.77 -4.94
CA LEU A 95 17.65 -11.54 -3.51
C LEU A 95 18.27 -12.74 -2.79
N GLN A 96 18.57 -13.82 -3.49
CA GLN A 96 19.37 -14.91 -2.90
C GLN A 96 20.81 -14.46 -2.66
N PRO A 97 21.42 -14.74 -1.51
CA PRO A 97 20.98 -15.61 -0.41
C PRO A 97 20.34 -14.87 0.78
N PHE A 98 19.77 -13.71 0.59
CA PHE A 98 19.24 -12.89 1.69
C PHE A 98 17.95 -13.48 2.32
N GLU A 99 17.76 -13.20 3.59
CA GLU A 99 16.45 -13.35 4.21
C GLU A 99 15.55 -12.21 3.74
N VAL A 100 14.33 -12.54 3.35
CA VAL A 100 13.39 -11.56 2.80
C VAL A 100 12.10 -11.57 3.59
N ILE A 101 11.64 -10.39 3.96
CA ILE A 101 10.30 -10.19 4.48
C ILE A 101 9.47 -9.37 3.47
N LEU A 102 8.40 -9.96 2.96
CA LEU A 102 7.44 -9.29 2.10
C LEU A 102 6.42 -8.54 2.96
N LEU A 103 6.53 -7.23 2.97
CA LEU A 103 5.64 -6.34 3.69
C LEU A 103 4.53 -5.85 2.76
N LYS A 104 3.30 -5.97 3.20
CA LYS A 104 2.13 -5.55 2.42
C LYS A 104 1.00 -5.05 3.30
N GLU A 105 0.14 -4.23 2.73
CA GLU A 105 -1.12 -3.90 3.35
C GLU A 105 -2.06 -5.12 3.41
N TYR A 106 -2.85 -5.21 4.47
CA TYR A 106 -3.97 -6.14 4.51
C TYR A 106 -5.05 -5.66 3.54
N SER A 107 -5.48 -6.55 2.67
CA SER A 107 -6.45 -6.17 1.67
C SER A 107 -7.88 -6.40 2.13
N THR A 108 -8.71 -5.36 2.06
CA THR A 108 -10.12 -5.43 2.43
C THR A 108 -10.97 -6.07 1.33
N THR A 109 -10.49 -6.08 0.07
CA THR A 109 -11.25 -6.67 -1.03
C THR A 109 -11.04 -8.18 -1.14
N PRO A 110 -12.10 -8.97 -1.39
CA PRO A 110 -11.97 -10.43 -1.54
C PRO A 110 -11.00 -10.85 -2.66
N ARG A 111 -10.94 -10.06 -3.73
CA ARG A 111 -10.04 -10.33 -4.85
C ARG A 111 -8.57 -10.21 -4.45
N ASP A 112 -8.23 -9.12 -3.80
CA ASP A 112 -6.85 -8.87 -3.41
C ASP A 112 -6.39 -9.80 -2.29
N ARG A 113 -7.31 -10.23 -1.42
CA ARG A 113 -7.03 -11.28 -0.43
C ARG A 113 -6.69 -12.61 -1.10
N LYS A 114 -7.52 -13.07 -2.03
CA LYS A 114 -7.25 -14.31 -2.79
C LYS A 114 -5.91 -14.25 -3.54
N GLN A 115 -5.57 -13.10 -4.11
CA GLN A 115 -4.27 -12.92 -4.75
C GLN A 115 -3.12 -12.99 -3.72
N SER A 116 -3.27 -12.36 -2.56
CA SER A 116 -2.28 -12.43 -1.49
C SER A 116 -2.07 -13.85 -0.99
N GLU A 117 -3.15 -14.57 -0.70
CA GLU A 117 -3.11 -15.99 -0.28
C GLU A 117 -2.44 -16.87 -1.34
N PHE A 118 -2.75 -16.65 -2.62
CA PHE A 118 -2.14 -17.38 -3.72
C PHE A 118 -0.63 -17.13 -3.80
N ILE A 119 -0.20 -15.88 -3.66
CA ILE A 119 1.22 -15.50 -3.66
C ILE A 119 1.94 -16.10 -2.46
N GLU A 120 1.36 -16.02 -1.27
CA GLU A 120 1.95 -16.61 -0.07
C GLU A 120 2.13 -18.11 -0.21
N LYS A 121 1.13 -18.81 -0.70
CA LYS A 121 1.19 -20.24 -0.92
C LYS A 121 2.28 -20.65 -1.91
N ASN A 122 2.46 -19.91 -2.99
CA ASN A 122 3.35 -20.31 -4.08
C ASN A 122 4.76 -19.73 -3.97
N LEU A 123 4.94 -18.63 -3.26
CA LEU A 123 6.22 -17.95 -3.14
C LEU A 123 6.88 -18.23 -1.77
N ILE A 124 6.12 -18.08 -0.70
CA ILE A 124 6.66 -18.04 0.66
C ILE A 124 6.77 -19.45 1.22
N ASN A 125 5.73 -20.26 1.10
CA ASN A 125 5.74 -21.62 1.62
C ASN A 125 6.75 -22.54 0.90
N MET A 126 7.22 -22.17 -0.27
CA MET A 126 8.24 -22.89 -1.04
C MET A 126 9.66 -22.43 -0.78
N ASN A 127 9.83 -21.38 0.02
CA ASN A 127 11.16 -20.82 0.27
C ASN A 127 11.31 -20.43 1.75
N GLN A 128 12.17 -21.15 2.47
CA GLN A 128 12.40 -20.94 3.90
C GLN A 128 13.00 -19.56 4.23
N ASN A 129 13.62 -18.88 3.27
CA ASN A 129 14.22 -17.56 3.47
C ASN A 129 13.24 -16.40 3.25
N TRP A 130 11.99 -16.70 2.88
CA TRP A 130 10.95 -15.70 2.68
C TRP A 130 9.88 -15.81 3.76
N SER A 131 9.51 -14.66 4.29
CA SER A 131 8.40 -14.49 5.22
C SER A 131 7.48 -13.37 4.76
N THR A 132 6.30 -13.24 5.35
CA THR A 132 5.35 -12.17 5.04
C THR A 132 4.82 -11.51 6.29
N LYS A 133 4.52 -10.22 6.20
CA LYS A 133 3.80 -9.47 7.23
C LYS A 133 2.77 -8.56 6.57
N SER A 134 1.54 -8.65 7.04
CA SER A 134 0.42 -7.80 6.63
C SER A 134 0.12 -6.73 7.68
N PHE A 135 -0.36 -5.57 7.22
CA PHE A 135 -0.67 -4.43 8.09
C PHE A 135 -2.14 -4.02 7.91
N PRO A 136 -3.02 -4.39 8.84
CA PRO A 136 -4.46 -4.09 8.73
C PRO A 136 -4.74 -2.58 8.74
N SER A 137 -3.98 -1.82 9.53
CA SER A 137 -4.15 -0.37 9.68
C SER A 137 -3.73 0.47 8.47
N SER A 138 -3.18 -0.15 7.43
CA SER A 138 -2.71 0.59 6.23
C SER A 138 -3.84 1.19 5.38
N GLN A 139 -5.04 0.63 5.44
CA GLN A 139 -6.20 1.09 4.67
C GLN A 139 -7.34 1.61 5.52
N THR A 140 -7.37 1.23 6.79
CA THR A 140 -8.43 1.60 7.73
C THR A 140 -7.84 1.94 9.08
N ILE A 141 -8.53 2.79 9.83
CA ILE A 141 -8.19 3.07 11.23
C ILE A 141 -8.49 1.89 12.17
N LEU A 142 -9.11 0.84 11.65
CA LEU A 142 -9.54 -0.33 12.40
C LEU A 142 -8.75 -1.55 11.97
N ASP A 143 -8.43 -2.42 12.92
CA ASP A 143 -7.92 -3.76 12.66
C ASP A 143 -9.06 -4.67 12.18
N ILE A 144 -9.36 -4.59 10.88
CA ILE A 144 -10.42 -5.40 10.27
C ILE A 144 -10.08 -6.89 10.33
N GLU A 145 -8.82 -7.26 10.27
CA GLU A 145 -8.38 -8.65 10.33
C GLU A 145 -8.70 -9.24 11.72
N ALA A 146 -8.36 -8.52 12.78
CA ALA A 146 -8.69 -8.93 14.15
C ALA A 146 -10.21 -9.01 14.35
N ILE A 147 -10.98 -8.05 13.82
CA ILE A 147 -12.45 -8.04 13.93
C ILE A 147 -13.05 -9.26 13.25
N VAL A 148 -12.67 -9.53 12.00
CA VAL A 148 -13.27 -10.62 11.20
C VAL A 148 -12.88 -11.99 11.75
N ASN A 149 -11.70 -12.11 12.34
CA ASN A 149 -11.20 -13.36 12.93
C ASN A 149 -11.63 -13.54 14.39
N SER A 150 -12.30 -12.56 15.00
CA SER A 150 -12.77 -12.66 16.38
C SER A 150 -13.83 -13.77 16.52
N SER A 151 -13.80 -14.46 17.65
CA SER A 151 -14.77 -15.52 17.95
C SER A 151 -16.20 -14.94 17.99
N GLY A 152 -17.09 -15.53 17.20
CA GLY A 152 -18.48 -15.10 17.15
C GLY A 152 -18.76 -13.88 16.24
N TYR A 153 -17.80 -13.44 15.44
CA TYR A 153 -18.03 -12.39 14.47
C TYR A 153 -19.21 -12.68 13.55
N LYS A 154 -20.11 -11.71 13.44
CA LYS A 154 -21.22 -11.72 12.48
C LYS A 154 -21.21 -10.39 11.74
N PRO A 155 -21.24 -10.40 10.39
CA PRO A 155 -21.31 -9.16 9.63
C PRO A 155 -22.48 -8.27 10.11
N PRO A 156 -22.24 -6.99 10.43
CA PRO A 156 -23.29 -6.09 10.84
C PRO A 156 -24.28 -5.87 9.68
N LYS A 157 -25.58 -5.96 9.98
CA LYS A 157 -26.66 -5.77 8.99
C LYS A 157 -27.27 -4.36 9.05
N SER A 158 -26.96 -3.60 10.09
CA SER A 158 -27.47 -2.26 10.31
C SER A 158 -26.41 -1.37 10.96
N MET A 159 -26.60 -0.05 10.90
CA MET A 159 -25.75 0.91 11.61
C MET A 159 -25.75 0.64 13.13
N LYS A 160 -26.90 0.23 13.69
CA LYS A 160 -26.99 -0.13 15.11
C LYS A 160 -26.12 -1.34 15.45
N ASP A 161 -26.09 -2.35 14.57
CA ASP A 161 -25.21 -3.52 14.75
C ASP A 161 -23.74 -3.13 14.62
N MET A 162 -23.42 -2.22 13.71
CA MET A 162 -22.08 -1.67 13.56
C MET A 162 -21.63 -0.97 14.85
N VAL A 163 -22.44 -0.05 15.37
CA VAL A 163 -22.13 0.67 16.62
C VAL A 163 -21.96 -0.30 17.79
N ARG A 164 -22.82 -1.33 17.86
CA ARG A 164 -22.68 -2.37 18.90
C ARG A 164 -21.38 -3.14 18.76
N LEU A 165 -21.03 -3.56 17.54
CA LEU A 165 -19.77 -4.27 17.26
C LEU A 165 -18.57 -3.44 17.74
N PHE A 166 -18.53 -2.16 17.40
CA PHE A 166 -17.46 -1.27 17.83
C PHE A 166 -17.37 -1.15 19.33
N LYS A 167 -18.48 -0.94 20.03
CA LYS A 167 -18.51 -0.82 21.49
C LYS A 167 -18.09 -2.10 22.20
N THR A 168 -18.42 -3.26 21.64
CA THR A 168 -18.12 -4.56 22.25
C THR A 168 -16.66 -4.95 22.05
N GLU A 169 -16.12 -4.73 20.86
CA GLU A 169 -14.75 -5.17 20.53
C GLU A 169 -13.68 -4.14 20.92
N PHE A 170 -14.01 -2.86 20.91
CA PHE A 170 -13.02 -1.79 21.02
C PHE A 170 -13.24 -0.81 22.17
N GLY A 171 -14.36 -0.90 22.90
CA GLY A 171 -14.70 0.06 23.96
C GLY A 171 -15.02 1.45 23.41
N ASP A 172 -14.32 2.47 23.85
CA ASP A 172 -14.52 3.82 23.33
C ASP A 172 -13.78 4.05 22.01
N PHE A 173 -14.36 4.89 21.15
CA PHE A 173 -13.82 5.25 19.83
C PHE A 173 -12.38 5.75 19.88
N ASP A 174 -11.99 6.42 20.96
CA ASP A 174 -10.64 6.97 21.15
C ASP A 174 -9.55 5.90 21.26
N ASN A 175 -9.92 4.67 21.61
CA ASN A 175 -8.99 3.54 21.72
C ASN A 175 -8.77 2.79 20.40
N ILE A 176 -9.51 3.14 19.35
CA ILE A 176 -9.55 2.40 18.07
C ILE A 176 -8.66 3.05 17.02
N VAL A 177 -8.28 4.30 17.22
CA VAL A 177 -7.48 5.03 16.24
C VAL A 177 -6.04 4.55 16.30
N PHE A 178 -5.66 3.73 15.33
CA PHE A 178 -4.25 3.43 15.11
C PHE A 178 -3.53 4.73 14.73
N LYS A 179 -2.67 5.19 15.61
CA LYS A 179 -1.72 6.26 15.28
C LYS A 179 -0.49 5.60 14.68
N THR A 180 -0.21 5.90 13.45
CA THR A 180 1.06 5.54 12.81
C THR A 180 1.87 6.81 12.70
N ASP A 181 3.08 6.78 13.19
CA ASP A 181 4.03 7.85 12.97
C ASP A 181 4.56 7.77 11.53
N ASP A 182 4.92 8.91 10.98
CA ASP A 182 5.61 8.95 9.69
C ASP A 182 6.95 8.21 9.79
N PRO A 183 7.38 7.51 8.73
CA PRO A 183 8.66 6.83 8.74
C PRO A 183 9.77 7.84 9.03
N ASN A 184 10.54 7.56 10.09
CA ASN A 184 11.66 8.41 10.50
C ASN A 184 12.95 7.93 9.84
N PRO A 185 13.46 8.62 8.81
CA PRO A 185 14.70 8.21 8.14
C PRO A 185 15.92 8.26 9.05
N SER A 186 15.87 9.04 10.13
CA SER A 186 16.96 9.17 11.11
C SER A 186 17.01 8.02 12.10
N ALA A 187 15.94 7.24 12.26
CA ALA A 187 15.87 6.13 13.23
C ALA A 187 16.84 5.00 12.90
N ASN A 188 17.24 4.86 11.62
CA ASN A 188 18.21 3.84 11.21
C ASN A 188 19.16 4.36 10.13
N LYS A 189 20.38 4.61 10.52
CA LYS A 189 21.43 5.27 9.74
C LYS A 189 21.95 4.53 8.50
N ARG A 190 21.43 3.37 8.11
CA ARG A 190 22.06 2.53 7.08
C ARG A 190 21.12 1.78 6.14
N ARG A 191 19.86 2.13 6.07
CA ARG A 191 18.93 1.42 5.17
C ARG A 191 19.02 2.00 3.78
N GLN A 192 20.01 1.53 3.04
CA GLN A 192 20.17 1.85 1.63
C GLN A 192 19.04 1.19 0.83
N GLY A 193 18.54 1.90 -0.17
CA GLY A 193 17.66 1.32 -1.16
C GLY A 193 18.42 0.25 -1.97
N LEU A 194 17.86 -0.94 -2.06
CA LEU A 194 18.38 -2.01 -2.90
C LEU A 194 17.90 -1.80 -4.33
N SER A 195 18.74 -2.10 -5.33
CA SER A 195 18.34 -2.10 -6.72
C SER A 195 18.20 -3.53 -7.24
N VAL A 196 17.09 -3.82 -7.90
CA VAL A 196 16.80 -5.11 -8.53
C VAL A 196 16.64 -4.91 -10.03
N ASN A 197 17.35 -5.74 -10.81
CA ASN A 197 17.28 -5.73 -12.27
C ASN A 197 16.45 -6.92 -12.76
N SER A 198 15.17 -6.73 -13.02
CA SER A 198 14.24 -7.75 -13.50
C SER A 198 13.76 -7.42 -14.91
N LYS A 199 13.53 -8.45 -15.72
CA LYS A 199 12.93 -8.31 -17.07
C LYS A 199 11.54 -7.67 -17.05
N TYR A 200 10.88 -7.67 -15.90
CA TYR A 200 9.57 -7.04 -15.69
C TYR A 200 9.68 -5.58 -15.25
N ARG A 201 10.90 -5.08 -14.99
CA ARG A 201 11.11 -3.69 -14.58
C ARG A 201 10.78 -2.76 -15.73
N VAL A 202 10.02 -1.72 -15.41
CA VAL A 202 9.62 -0.68 -16.36
C VAL A 202 9.90 0.70 -15.78
N SER A 203 10.20 1.67 -16.66
CA SER A 203 10.21 3.06 -16.24
C SER A 203 8.80 3.64 -16.27
N LEU A 204 8.55 4.65 -15.44
CA LEU A 204 7.26 5.34 -15.44
C LEU A 204 6.94 5.98 -16.79
N ASP A 205 7.95 6.46 -17.51
CA ASP A 205 7.76 7.05 -18.83
C ASP A 205 7.30 6.03 -19.86
N GLN A 206 7.75 4.78 -19.77
CA GLN A 206 7.33 3.70 -20.69
C GLN A 206 5.87 3.31 -20.55
N ILE A 207 5.32 3.47 -19.33
CA ILE A 207 3.95 3.07 -19.00
C ILE A 207 3.00 4.25 -18.84
N ARG A 208 3.50 5.49 -19.04
CA ARG A 208 2.66 6.69 -18.94
C ARG A 208 1.52 6.61 -19.95
N PRO A 209 0.26 6.67 -19.48
CA PRO A 209 -0.88 6.61 -20.37
C PRO A 209 -0.86 7.77 -21.38
N LEU A 210 -1.00 7.47 -22.66
CA LEU A 210 -1.22 8.46 -23.71
C LEU A 210 -2.67 8.94 -23.66
N LEU A 211 -2.99 9.75 -22.67
CA LEU A 211 -4.34 10.23 -22.47
C LEU A 211 -4.50 11.64 -23.04
N SER A 212 -5.48 11.79 -23.91
CA SER A 212 -5.81 13.05 -24.59
C SER A 212 -6.56 14.06 -23.71
N THR A 213 -7.05 13.65 -22.55
CA THR A 213 -7.90 14.47 -21.70
C THR A 213 -7.22 14.88 -20.41
N SER A 214 -7.32 16.16 -20.04
CA SER A 214 -7.00 16.63 -18.70
C SER A 214 -8.01 16.03 -17.70
N GLY A 215 -7.60 15.07 -16.88
CA GLY A 215 -8.45 14.51 -15.83
C GLY A 215 -8.84 15.59 -14.81
N TYR A 216 -10.07 15.54 -14.32
CA TYR A 216 -10.59 16.47 -13.32
C TYR A 216 -9.86 16.39 -11.98
N PHE A 217 -9.28 15.22 -11.65
CA PHE A 217 -8.59 14.99 -10.39
C PHE A 217 -7.20 14.42 -10.64
N ARG A 218 -6.19 15.14 -10.20
CA ARG A 218 -4.84 14.61 -10.10
C ARG A 218 -4.78 13.60 -8.96
N GLY A 219 -4.09 12.47 -9.21
CA GLY A 219 -3.76 11.51 -8.17
C GLY A 219 -2.54 11.93 -7.37
N GLY A 220 -2.33 11.25 -6.23
CA GLY A 220 -1.14 11.40 -5.40
C GLY A 220 -1.40 11.99 -4.03
N GLU A 221 -0.51 11.65 -3.10
CA GLU A 221 -0.57 12.04 -1.69
C GLU A 221 -0.50 13.57 -1.52
N ASN A 222 0.41 14.23 -2.23
CA ASN A 222 0.60 15.67 -2.13
C ASN A 222 -0.66 16.44 -2.56
N GLU A 223 -1.31 15.99 -3.62
CA GLU A 223 -2.58 16.58 -4.07
C GLU A 223 -3.70 16.34 -3.06
N ALA A 224 -3.76 15.13 -2.48
CA ALA A 224 -4.75 14.79 -1.46
C ALA A 224 -4.59 15.67 -0.21
N ILE A 225 -3.36 15.85 0.30
CA ILE A 225 -3.07 16.71 1.45
C ILE A 225 -3.43 18.17 1.13
N THR A 226 -3.02 18.68 -0.03
CA THR A 226 -3.35 20.05 -0.45
C THR A 226 -4.86 20.29 -0.52
N ARG A 227 -5.62 19.30 -0.99
CA ARG A 227 -7.10 19.39 -1.02
C ARG A 227 -7.71 19.33 0.36
N LEU A 228 -7.20 18.46 1.22
CA LEU A 228 -7.63 18.36 2.60
C LEU A 228 -7.45 19.69 3.32
N GLU A 229 -6.27 20.30 3.22
CA GLU A 229 -5.98 21.59 3.81
C GLU A 229 -6.89 22.69 3.29
N LYS A 230 -7.06 22.80 1.97
CA LYS A 230 -7.89 23.84 1.35
C LYS A 230 -9.38 23.66 1.63
N LYS A 231 -9.89 22.44 1.65
CA LYS A 231 -11.33 22.19 1.68
C LYS A 231 -11.88 21.86 3.06
N VAL A 232 -11.08 21.20 3.91
CA VAL A 232 -11.54 20.75 5.22
C VAL A 232 -10.98 21.61 6.33
N THR A 233 -9.68 21.92 6.29
CA THR A 233 -9.01 22.65 7.39
C THR A 233 -9.22 24.15 7.31
N SER A 234 -9.14 24.75 6.10
CA SER A 234 -9.26 26.19 5.90
C SER A 234 -10.67 26.70 5.60
N GLN A 235 -11.58 25.82 5.12
CA GLN A 235 -12.95 26.15 4.79
C GLN A 235 -13.94 25.33 5.64
N ASN A 236 -14.21 25.79 6.87
CA ASN A 236 -15.18 25.15 7.77
C ASN A 236 -16.56 24.91 7.18
N ASP A 237 -16.93 25.59 6.09
CA ASP A 237 -18.24 25.50 5.47
C ASP A 237 -18.40 24.31 4.53
N TYR A 238 -17.31 23.68 4.08
CA TYR A 238 -17.39 22.52 3.18
C TYR A 238 -18.04 21.31 3.87
N VAL A 239 -17.64 21.03 5.11
CA VAL A 239 -18.26 19.94 5.90
C VAL A 239 -19.70 20.28 6.30
N LYS A 240 -19.99 21.53 6.62
CA LYS A 240 -21.34 22.00 6.95
C LYS A 240 -22.30 21.95 5.75
N SER A 241 -21.79 22.07 4.53
CA SER A 241 -22.60 22.01 3.31
C SER A 241 -23.09 20.60 2.95
N PHE A 242 -22.46 19.56 3.52
CA PHE A 242 -22.89 18.16 3.34
C PHE A 242 -24.19 17.80 4.06
N ASN A 243 -24.63 18.63 5.00
CA ASN A 243 -25.87 18.41 5.78
C ASN A 243 -27.08 19.16 5.21
N LYS A 244 -26.99 19.70 4.02
CA LYS A 244 -28.10 20.29 3.27
C LYS A 244 -28.44 19.42 2.07
#